data_e742051310fd3950a01dc8c2024ce1dd
#
_entry.id   e742051310fd3950a01dc8c2024ce1dd
#
_cell.length_a   1.000
_cell.length_b   1.000
_cell.length_c   1.000
_cell.angle_alpha   90.00
_cell.angle_beta   90.00
_cell.angle_gamma   90.00
#
_symmetry.space_group_name_H-M   'P 1'
#
loop_
_entity.id
_entity.type
_entity.pdbx_description
1 polymer ?
#
loop_
_entity_poly.entity_id
_entity_poly.type
_entity_poly.pdbx_seq_one_letter_code
_entity_poly.pdbx_strand_id
1 'polypeptide(L)'
;MSNLPCTIKGYRTKHYERSFSTQTSDVTLKVPKLKGLTFESAIIQRYQRRECSVEEALVEMYLAGVSMRRVESITEILWGQKVSAGTISNLNQKCFAQIEEWRSRKLTEKYPYVFADGIFLKRCWGGSFENASVLVAIGVTEDGYREVIGTAEGLKEDTESWKNFFVWLKSRGLDGIKLIIGDKNLGMVESIGEVFPNARYQRCTVHMYRNIFSVVPRKTVKEVAKMLKAIHAQENKAAAKEKAKSVISRLREMKLNKAADKLENGLEETLTYMDFPSEHWLRIRT
;
A
#
# COMPACT_ATOMS: atom_id res chain seq x y z
N MET A 1 -26.29 54.75 35.50
CA MET A 1 -24.84 54.85 35.39
C MET A 1 -24.27 53.51 35.83
N SER A 2 -24.05 52.60 34.90
CA SER A 2 -23.49 51.28 35.17
C SER A 2 -21.98 51.31 34.88
N ASN A 3 -21.21 51.28 35.98
CA ASN A 3 -19.76 51.11 35.92
C ASN A 3 -19.44 49.71 35.39
N LEU A 4 -19.07 49.61 34.12
CA LEU A 4 -18.42 48.43 33.56
C LEU A 4 -16.96 48.43 34.04
N PRO A 5 -16.49 47.38 34.76
CA PRO A 5 -15.10 47.29 35.15
C PRO A 5 -14.25 47.11 33.91
N CYS A 6 -13.40 48.07 33.58
CA CYS A 6 -12.38 47.97 32.57
C CYS A 6 -11.30 47.00 33.03
N THR A 7 -11.53 45.72 32.85
CA THR A 7 -10.55 44.67 33.16
C THR A 7 -9.53 44.61 32.04
N ILE A 8 -8.40 45.30 32.19
CA ILE A 8 -7.26 45.17 31.31
C ILE A 8 -6.73 43.75 31.45
N LYS A 9 -7.12 42.87 30.55
CA LYS A 9 -6.75 41.45 30.60
C LYS A 9 -5.27 41.15 30.29
N GLY A 10 -4.52 42.15 29.77
CA GLY A 10 -3.10 42.02 29.52
C GLY A 10 -2.50 43.24 28.83
N TYR A 11 -1.19 43.40 28.90
CA TYR A 11 -0.48 44.50 28.22
C TYR A 11 0.78 44.03 27.51
N ARG A 12 1.18 44.76 26.44
CA ARG A 12 2.38 44.50 25.66
C ARG A 12 3.62 44.95 26.43
N THR A 13 4.61 44.04 26.55
CA THR A 13 5.86 44.35 27.27
C THR A 13 7.02 44.58 26.34
N LYS A 14 7.29 43.63 25.45
CA LYS A 14 8.43 43.63 24.52
C LYS A 14 8.06 42.84 23.27
N HIS A 15 9.00 42.69 22.33
CA HIS A 15 8.93 41.74 21.23
C HIS A 15 10.04 40.71 21.41
N TYR A 16 9.86 39.58 20.76
CA TYR A 16 10.97 38.68 20.42
C TYR A 16 10.97 38.42 18.92
N GLU A 17 12.15 38.15 18.39
CA GLU A 17 12.31 37.84 16.98
C GLU A 17 12.34 36.33 16.80
N ARG A 18 11.72 35.84 15.73
CA ARG A 18 11.80 34.44 15.30
C ARG A 18 11.89 34.37 13.79
N SER A 19 12.65 33.38 13.29
CA SER A 19 12.67 33.08 11.86
C SER A 19 11.40 32.34 11.45
N PHE A 20 10.90 32.65 10.25
CA PHE A 20 9.78 32.02 9.61
C PHE A 20 10.12 31.79 8.13
N SER A 21 10.13 30.52 7.72
CA SER A 21 10.47 30.13 6.35
C SER A 21 9.23 30.18 5.47
N THR A 22 9.31 30.94 4.37
CA THR A 22 8.30 31.01 3.31
C THR A 22 8.80 30.29 2.06
N GLN A 23 7.98 30.18 1.02
CA GLN A 23 8.39 29.65 -0.28
C GLN A 23 9.50 30.44 -0.96
N THR A 24 9.65 31.73 -0.67
CA THR A 24 10.60 32.62 -1.35
C THR A 24 11.82 32.94 -0.52
N SER A 25 11.71 33.02 0.80
CA SER A 25 12.81 33.42 1.68
C SER A 25 12.48 33.19 3.15
N ASP A 26 13.49 33.35 4.00
CA ASP A 26 13.30 33.47 5.45
C ASP A 26 12.93 34.90 5.84
N VAL A 27 11.91 35.01 6.65
CA VAL A 27 11.42 36.28 7.20
C VAL A 27 11.62 36.28 8.71
N THR A 28 12.14 37.38 9.23
CA THR A 28 12.23 37.58 10.68
C THR A 28 10.93 38.22 11.19
N LEU A 29 10.16 37.46 11.97
CA LEU A 29 8.93 37.93 12.59
C LEU A 29 9.20 38.58 13.94
N LYS A 30 8.70 39.79 14.14
CA LYS A 30 8.69 40.48 15.45
C LYS A 30 7.39 40.16 16.19
N VAL A 31 7.44 39.19 17.09
CA VAL A 31 6.25 38.73 17.83
C VAL A 31 6.13 39.48 19.15
N PRO A 32 4.98 40.13 19.45
CA PRO A 32 4.78 40.84 20.69
C PRO A 32 4.72 39.88 21.90
N LYS A 33 5.41 40.24 22.98
CA LYS A 33 5.22 39.60 24.28
C LYS A 33 4.09 40.29 25.03
N LEU A 34 3.04 39.54 25.36
CA LEU A 34 1.93 40.01 26.19
C LEU A 34 2.07 39.42 27.58
N LYS A 35 1.77 40.21 28.62
CA LYS A 35 1.67 39.74 30.01
C LYS A 35 0.19 39.52 30.34
N GLY A 36 -0.14 38.31 30.81
CA GLY A 36 -1.52 37.93 31.15
C GLY A 36 -2.37 37.41 29.98
N LEU A 37 -1.86 37.47 28.74
CA LEU A 37 -2.53 36.95 27.54
C LEU A 37 -1.55 36.21 26.65
N THR A 38 -2.07 35.27 25.89
CA THR A 38 -1.33 34.62 24.79
C THR A 38 -1.61 35.40 23.52
N PHE A 39 -0.54 35.74 22.76
CA PHE A 39 -0.70 36.32 21.43
C PHE A 39 -1.04 35.21 20.43
N GLU A 40 -2.17 35.32 19.77
CA GLU A 40 -2.62 34.49 18.67
C GLU A 40 -2.79 35.35 17.43
N SER A 41 -2.12 34.98 16.34
CA SER A 41 -2.24 35.64 15.05
C SER A 41 -3.27 34.89 14.19
N ALA A 42 -4.08 35.61 13.45
CA ALA A 42 -5.02 35.03 12.48
C ALA A 42 -4.32 34.46 11.24
N ILE A 43 -3.06 34.87 10.98
CA ILE A 43 -2.33 34.50 9.74
C ILE A 43 -1.34 33.37 9.99
N ILE A 44 -0.64 33.39 11.13
CA ILE A 44 0.44 32.43 11.44
C ILE A 44 0.12 31.79 12.79
N GLN A 45 0.01 30.46 12.79
CA GLN A 45 -0.27 29.73 14.02
C GLN A 45 0.88 29.84 15.04
N ARG A 46 0.56 29.73 16.31
CA ARG A 46 1.55 29.74 17.36
C ARG A 46 2.54 28.59 17.17
N TYR A 47 3.83 28.89 17.31
CA TYR A 47 4.95 27.96 17.10
C TYR A 47 5.17 27.47 15.65
N GLN A 48 4.37 27.89 14.71
CA GLN A 48 4.61 27.59 13.29
C GLN A 48 5.90 28.27 12.81
N ARG A 49 6.86 27.50 12.31
CA ARG A 49 8.16 27.98 11.85
C ARG A 49 8.29 28.06 10.35
N ARG A 50 7.35 27.44 9.64
CA ARG A 50 7.32 27.37 8.17
C ARG A 50 5.91 27.61 7.65
N GLU A 51 5.82 28.07 6.44
CA GLU A 51 4.57 28.14 5.69
C GLU A 51 4.01 26.73 5.46
N CYS A 52 2.67 26.56 5.50
CA CYS A 52 2.03 25.25 5.32
C CYS A 52 2.42 24.61 4.00
N SER A 53 2.48 25.37 2.92
CA SER A 53 2.89 24.91 1.60
C SER A 53 4.30 24.31 1.55
N VAL A 54 5.23 24.83 2.37
CA VAL A 54 6.59 24.28 2.51
C VAL A 54 6.54 22.95 3.26
N GLU A 55 5.74 22.85 4.34
CA GLU A 55 5.56 21.59 5.07
C GLU A 55 4.90 20.53 4.20
N GLU A 56 3.87 20.89 3.43
CA GLU A 56 3.18 20.00 2.49
C GLU A 56 4.13 19.50 1.40
N ALA A 57 4.94 20.39 0.80
CA ALA A 57 5.93 19.99 -0.20
C ALA A 57 6.99 19.02 0.34
N LEU A 58 7.42 19.19 1.59
CA LEU A 58 8.36 18.27 2.25
C LEU A 58 7.77 16.88 2.45
N VAL A 59 6.52 16.83 2.88
CA VAL A 59 5.78 15.58 3.06
C VAL A 59 5.59 14.88 1.72
N GLU A 60 5.20 15.62 0.68
CA GLU A 60 4.97 15.08 -0.65
C GLU A 60 6.26 14.51 -1.26
N MET A 61 7.38 15.22 -1.13
CA MET A 61 8.68 14.70 -1.57
C MET A 61 9.03 13.36 -0.89
N TYR A 62 8.75 13.25 0.40
CA TYR A 62 9.02 12.02 1.14
C TYR A 62 8.08 10.88 0.71
N LEU A 63 6.79 11.15 0.56
CA LEU A 63 5.80 10.17 0.08
C LEU A 63 6.10 9.71 -1.35
N ALA A 64 6.65 10.60 -2.19
CA ALA A 64 7.15 10.27 -3.52
C ALA A 64 8.45 9.43 -3.50
N GLY A 65 8.95 9.03 -2.33
CA GLY A 65 10.13 8.17 -2.17
C GLY A 65 11.47 8.89 -2.23
N VAL A 66 11.49 10.22 -2.11
CA VAL A 66 12.74 10.98 -2.05
C VAL A 66 13.40 10.75 -0.68
N SER A 67 14.65 10.26 -0.67
CA SER A 67 15.35 10.01 0.59
C SER A 67 15.53 11.31 1.40
N MET A 68 15.49 11.22 2.73
CA MET A 68 15.64 12.38 3.63
C MET A 68 16.89 13.23 3.34
N ARG A 69 18.02 12.59 2.98
CA ARG A 69 19.24 13.32 2.59
C ARG A 69 19.06 14.09 1.28
N ARG A 70 18.31 13.54 0.34
CA ARG A 70 18.04 14.21 -0.93
C ARG A 70 17.03 15.35 -0.76
N VAL A 71 16.04 15.20 0.13
CA VAL A 71 15.13 16.30 0.50
C VAL A 71 15.93 17.47 1.08
N GLU A 72 16.91 17.23 1.98
CA GLU A 72 17.79 18.26 2.51
C GLU A 72 18.53 19.04 1.40
N SER A 73 19.07 18.32 0.41
CA SER A 73 19.76 18.96 -0.73
C SER A 73 18.80 19.73 -1.64
N ILE A 74 17.59 19.21 -1.88
CA ILE A 74 16.56 19.87 -2.69
C ILE A 74 16.08 21.16 -2.01
N THR A 75 15.86 21.13 -0.69
CA THR A 75 15.42 22.31 0.07
C THR A 75 16.46 23.40 0.10
N GLU A 76 17.74 23.04 0.15
CA GLU A 76 18.85 23.98 0.03
C GLU A 76 18.86 24.70 -1.32
N ILE A 77 18.61 23.97 -2.42
CA ILE A 77 18.54 24.52 -3.78
C ILE A 77 17.30 25.40 -3.96
N LEU A 78 16.12 24.93 -3.52
CA LEU A 78 14.86 25.61 -3.77
C LEU A 78 14.62 26.81 -2.86
N TRP A 79 15.03 26.73 -1.59
CA TRP A 79 14.69 27.71 -0.56
C TRP A 79 15.93 28.27 0.17
N GLY A 80 17.14 27.90 -0.25
CA GLY A 80 18.38 28.37 0.37
C GLY A 80 18.64 27.81 1.77
N GLN A 81 17.86 26.82 2.21
CA GLN A 81 17.93 26.28 3.58
C GLN A 81 17.93 24.77 3.61
N LYS A 82 18.75 24.21 4.51
CA LYS A 82 18.72 22.78 4.82
C LYS A 82 17.63 22.46 5.82
N VAL A 83 16.68 21.64 5.41
CA VAL A 83 15.70 21.07 6.33
C VAL A 83 16.28 19.79 6.91
N SER A 84 16.47 19.75 8.24
CA SER A 84 17.08 18.60 8.90
C SER A 84 16.21 17.33 8.76
N ALA A 85 16.86 16.16 8.74
CA ALA A 85 16.18 14.85 8.74
C ALA A 85 15.20 14.69 9.91
N GLY A 86 15.51 15.27 11.08
CA GLY A 86 14.59 15.29 12.23
C GLY A 86 13.31 16.09 11.98
N THR A 87 13.38 17.18 11.21
CA THR A 87 12.19 17.93 10.81
C THR A 87 11.27 17.11 9.91
N ILE A 88 11.84 16.42 8.92
CA ILE A 88 11.08 15.55 7.99
C ILE A 88 10.46 14.39 8.77
N SER A 89 11.19 13.79 9.71
CA SER A 89 10.66 12.74 10.58
C SER A 89 9.46 13.22 11.41
N ASN A 90 9.53 14.43 11.99
CA ASN A 90 8.41 15.01 12.75
C ASN A 90 7.20 15.34 11.87
N LEU A 91 7.42 15.75 10.61
CA LEU A 91 6.33 15.98 9.65
C LEU A 91 5.65 14.66 9.27
N ASN A 92 6.42 13.59 9.07
CA ASN A 92 5.86 12.25 8.84
C ASN A 92 4.99 11.78 10.00
N GLN A 93 5.36 12.06 11.26
CA GLN A 93 4.51 11.73 12.40
C GLN A 93 3.16 12.44 12.36
N LYS A 94 3.09 13.67 11.84
CA LYS A 94 1.81 14.37 11.65
C LYS A 94 0.93 13.68 10.60
N CYS A 95 1.53 13.13 9.53
CA CYS A 95 0.81 12.38 8.50
C CYS A 95 0.30 11.03 8.99
N PHE A 96 0.93 10.46 10.02
CA PHE A 96 0.57 9.15 10.56
C PHE A 96 -0.89 9.10 11.04
N ALA A 97 -1.38 10.15 11.67
CA ALA A 97 -2.77 10.24 12.11
C ALA A 97 -3.75 10.16 10.94
N GLN A 98 -3.47 10.84 9.83
CA GLN A 98 -4.30 10.81 8.62
C GLN A 98 -4.25 9.43 7.94
N ILE A 99 -3.06 8.79 7.92
CA ILE A 99 -2.91 7.43 7.40
C ILE A 99 -3.70 6.44 8.24
N GLU A 100 -3.69 6.56 9.57
CA GLU A 100 -4.46 5.69 10.47
C GLU A 100 -5.97 5.91 10.34
N GLU A 101 -6.43 7.14 10.18
CA GLU A 101 -7.82 7.45 9.88
C GLU A 101 -8.26 6.80 8.56
N TRP A 102 -7.46 6.98 7.49
CA TRP A 102 -7.70 6.33 6.21
C TRP A 102 -7.69 4.80 6.34
N ARG A 103 -6.72 4.24 7.06
CA ARG A 103 -6.56 2.80 7.26
C ARG A 103 -7.74 2.19 8.01
N SER A 104 -8.29 2.90 9.01
CA SER A 104 -9.39 2.45 9.84
C SER A 104 -10.79 2.81 9.31
N ARG A 105 -10.87 3.51 8.17
CA ARG A 105 -12.16 3.92 7.59
C ARG A 105 -13.09 2.74 7.34
N LYS A 106 -14.39 2.93 7.45
CA LYS A 106 -15.39 1.95 7.05
C LYS A 106 -15.36 1.73 5.53
N LEU A 107 -15.50 0.50 5.11
CA LEU A 107 -15.67 0.11 3.72
C LEU A 107 -17.16 0.07 3.42
N THR A 108 -17.64 1.01 2.62
CA THR A 108 -19.06 1.17 2.29
C THR A 108 -19.45 0.55 0.96
N GLU A 109 -18.43 0.36 0.10
CA GLU A 109 -18.62 -0.22 -1.22
C GLU A 109 -18.57 -1.74 -1.19
N LYS A 110 -19.20 -2.37 -2.18
CA LYS A 110 -19.06 -3.81 -2.42
C LYS A 110 -17.85 -4.07 -3.30
N TYR A 111 -17.05 -5.06 -2.91
CA TYR A 111 -15.84 -5.44 -3.62
C TYR A 111 -15.94 -6.89 -4.11
N PRO A 112 -16.55 -7.12 -5.30
CA PRO A 112 -16.67 -8.48 -5.85
C PRO A 112 -15.34 -9.16 -6.10
N TYR A 113 -14.26 -8.39 -6.36
CA TYR A 113 -12.92 -8.90 -6.57
C TYR A 113 -11.94 -8.22 -5.61
N VAL A 114 -11.10 -9.01 -4.96
CA VAL A 114 -10.06 -8.53 -4.04
C VAL A 114 -8.73 -9.13 -4.43
N PHE A 115 -7.72 -8.29 -4.64
CA PHE A 115 -6.34 -8.71 -4.79
C PHE A 115 -5.67 -8.65 -3.42
N ALA A 116 -5.02 -9.72 -3.01
CA ALA A 116 -4.28 -9.81 -1.76
C ALA A 116 -2.83 -10.24 -2.03
N ASP A 117 -1.87 -9.50 -1.48
CA ASP A 117 -0.45 -9.76 -1.66
C ASP A 117 0.34 -9.41 -0.40
N GLY A 118 1.46 -10.10 -0.18
CA GLY A 118 2.40 -9.84 0.89
C GLY A 118 3.70 -9.24 0.32
N ILE A 119 4.12 -8.11 0.87
CA ILE A 119 5.35 -7.43 0.48
C ILE A 119 6.36 -7.57 1.59
N PHE A 120 7.54 -8.16 1.31
CA PHE A 120 8.62 -8.25 2.26
C PHE A 120 9.49 -6.99 2.20
N LEU A 121 9.58 -6.30 3.33
CA LEU A 121 10.42 -5.15 3.54
C LEU A 121 11.53 -5.47 4.54
N LYS A 122 12.70 -4.90 4.35
CA LYS A 122 13.77 -4.95 5.35
C LYS A 122 13.65 -3.73 6.25
N ARG A 123 13.47 -3.96 7.55
CA ARG A 123 13.45 -2.93 8.59
C ARG A 123 14.73 -2.99 9.39
N CYS A 124 15.33 -1.84 9.68
CA CYS A 124 16.43 -1.73 10.65
C CYS A 124 15.84 -1.23 11.98
N TRP A 125 15.97 -2.03 13.01
CA TRP A 125 15.52 -1.70 14.35
C TRP A 125 16.60 -2.04 15.36
N GLY A 126 16.99 -1.07 16.21
CA GLY A 126 18.03 -1.30 17.22
C GLY A 126 19.38 -1.76 16.67
N GLY A 127 19.72 -1.43 15.40
CA GLY A 127 20.96 -1.85 14.74
C GLY A 127 20.90 -3.25 14.10
N SER A 128 19.82 -3.99 14.23
CA SER A 128 19.57 -5.27 13.53
C SER A 128 18.62 -5.09 12.34
N PHE A 129 18.81 -5.91 11.28
CA PHE A 129 17.93 -5.95 10.14
C PHE A 129 16.91 -7.07 10.33
N GLU A 130 15.65 -6.71 10.32
CA GLU A 130 14.53 -7.65 10.39
C GLU A 130 13.71 -7.59 9.10
N ASN A 131 13.17 -8.75 8.70
CA ASN A 131 12.19 -8.80 7.62
C ASN A 131 10.81 -8.49 8.21
N ALA A 132 10.17 -7.42 7.72
CA ALA A 132 8.79 -7.12 8.01
C ALA A 132 7.95 -7.48 6.77
N SER A 133 6.84 -8.16 6.96
CA SER A 133 5.85 -8.39 5.92
C SER A 133 4.77 -7.33 6.00
N VAL A 134 4.38 -6.76 4.87
CA VAL A 134 3.24 -5.85 4.76
C VAL A 134 2.19 -6.53 3.89
N LEU A 135 1.05 -6.86 4.50
CA LEU A 135 -0.10 -7.41 3.79
C LEU A 135 -0.90 -6.26 3.19
N VAL A 136 -1.26 -6.40 1.92
CA VAL A 136 -1.99 -5.39 1.16
C VAL A 136 -3.22 -6.03 0.53
N ALA A 137 -4.36 -5.33 0.59
CA ALA A 137 -5.57 -5.71 -0.13
C ALA A 137 -6.04 -4.56 -1.01
N ILE A 138 -6.32 -4.87 -2.28
CA ILE A 138 -6.89 -3.97 -3.27
C ILE A 138 -8.25 -4.52 -3.67
N GLY A 139 -9.31 -3.78 -3.38
CA GLY A 139 -10.67 -4.10 -3.80
C GLY A 139 -10.97 -3.54 -5.18
N VAL A 140 -11.86 -4.22 -5.91
CA VAL A 140 -12.46 -3.72 -7.15
C VAL A 140 -13.94 -3.51 -6.86
N THR A 141 -14.43 -2.29 -7.02
CA THR A 141 -15.84 -1.94 -6.85
C THR A 141 -16.72 -2.52 -7.96
N GLU A 142 -18.04 -2.51 -7.77
CA GLU A 142 -18.98 -2.95 -8.81
C GLU A 142 -18.85 -2.13 -10.09
N ASP A 143 -18.46 -0.85 -9.99
CA ASP A 143 -18.18 0.04 -11.14
C ASP A 143 -16.81 -0.21 -11.79
N GLY A 144 -16.00 -1.14 -11.27
CA GLY A 144 -14.71 -1.54 -11.82
C GLY A 144 -13.51 -0.69 -11.38
N TYR A 145 -13.67 0.24 -10.45
CA TYR A 145 -12.55 1.01 -9.89
C TYR A 145 -11.76 0.18 -8.89
N ARG A 146 -10.44 0.40 -8.88
CA ARG A 146 -9.52 -0.23 -7.91
C ARG A 146 -9.22 0.72 -6.77
N GLU A 147 -9.32 0.20 -5.56
CA GLU A 147 -9.04 0.95 -4.34
C GLU A 147 -8.21 0.10 -3.38
N VAL A 148 -7.19 0.71 -2.74
CA VAL A 148 -6.49 0.05 -1.64
C VAL A 148 -7.43 0.06 -0.42
N ILE A 149 -7.95 -1.12 -0.08
CA ILE A 149 -8.92 -1.28 1.00
C ILE A 149 -8.27 -1.56 2.35
N GLY A 150 -7.02 -1.99 2.36
CA GLY A 150 -6.28 -2.17 3.61
C GLY A 150 -4.83 -2.52 3.43
N THR A 151 -4.05 -2.13 4.45
CA THR A 151 -2.66 -2.51 4.63
C THR A 151 -2.44 -2.84 6.10
N ALA A 152 -1.70 -3.90 6.40
CA ALA A 152 -1.34 -4.26 7.76
C ALA A 152 0.07 -4.84 7.81
N GLU A 153 0.77 -4.64 8.92
CA GLU A 153 2.02 -5.34 9.18
C GLU A 153 1.70 -6.80 9.56
N GLY A 154 2.34 -7.75 8.90
CA GLY A 154 2.36 -9.15 9.29
C GLY A 154 3.74 -9.49 9.85
N LEU A 155 3.81 -10.22 10.94
CA LEU A 155 5.09 -10.70 11.47
C LEU A 155 5.75 -11.67 10.49
N LYS A 156 4.93 -12.49 9.83
CA LYS A 156 5.27 -13.42 8.75
C LYS A 156 4.05 -13.54 7.84
N GLU A 157 4.22 -14.11 6.63
CA GLU A 157 3.07 -14.53 5.81
C GLU A 157 2.54 -15.88 6.27
N ASP A 158 2.20 -15.99 7.54
CA ASP A 158 1.61 -17.19 8.13
C ASP A 158 0.06 -17.12 8.13
N THR A 159 -0.57 -18.24 8.45
CA THR A 159 -2.04 -18.34 8.46
C THR A 159 -2.66 -17.36 9.45
N GLU A 160 -2.03 -17.13 10.59
CA GLU A 160 -2.57 -16.23 11.62
C GLU A 160 -2.54 -14.76 11.18
N SER A 161 -1.46 -14.30 10.58
CA SER A 161 -1.35 -12.93 10.04
C SER A 161 -2.39 -12.67 8.94
N TRP A 162 -2.58 -13.61 8.00
CA TRP A 162 -3.60 -13.50 6.97
C TRP A 162 -5.01 -13.53 7.55
N LYS A 163 -5.28 -14.43 8.49
CA LYS A 163 -6.57 -14.53 9.15
C LYS A 163 -6.93 -13.23 9.88
N ASN A 164 -6.02 -12.70 10.69
CA ASN A 164 -6.21 -11.44 11.40
C ASN A 164 -6.43 -10.27 10.43
N PHE A 165 -5.69 -10.22 9.33
CA PHE A 165 -5.86 -9.23 8.29
C PHE A 165 -7.26 -9.29 7.65
N PHE A 166 -7.72 -10.46 7.26
CA PHE A 166 -9.06 -10.63 6.67
C PHE A 166 -10.19 -10.39 7.67
N VAL A 167 -10.05 -10.81 8.92
CA VAL A 167 -11.01 -10.51 10.00
C VAL A 167 -11.09 -9.00 10.22
N TRP A 168 -9.96 -8.31 10.24
CA TRP A 168 -9.93 -6.86 10.35
C TRP A 168 -10.60 -6.17 9.15
N LEU A 169 -10.34 -6.59 7.92
CA LEU A 169 -11.04 -6.04 6.74
C LEU A 169 -12.56 -6.27 6.83
N LYS A 170 -12.98 -7.46 7.25
CA LYS A 170 -14.40 -7.80 7.44
C LYS A 170 -15.06 -6.94 8.52
N SER A 171 -14.37 -6.67 9.63
CA SER A 171 -14.86 -5.79 10.71
C SER A 171 -15.05 -4.34 10.25
N ARG A 172 -14.31 -3.90 9.23
CA ARG A 172 -14.46 -2.58 8.59
C ARG A 172 -15.58 -2.52 7.54
N GLY A 173 -16.25 -3.63 7.27
CA GLY A 173 -17.35 -3.70 6.35
C GLY A 173 -17.05 -4.35 5.00
N LEU A 174 -15.89 -5.00 4.84
CA LEU A 174 -15.58 -5.74 3.61
C LEU A 174 -16.57 -6.91 3.44
N ASP A 175 -17.42 -6.83 2.42
CA ASP A 175 -18.45 -7.82 2.11
C ASP A 175 -18.63 -7.97 0.58
N GLY A 176 -19.43 -8.98 0.20
CA GLY A 176 -19.80 -9.22 -1.20
C GLY A 176 -18.68 -9.80 -2.08
N ILE A 177 -17.60 -10.31 -1.47
CA ILE A 177 -16.46 -10.85 -2.21
C ILE A 177 -16.86 -12.14 -2.93
N LYS A 178 -16.62 -12.18 -4.25
CA LYS A 178 -16.80 -13.36 -5.09
C LYS A 178 -15.49 -14.08 -5.41
N LEU A 179 -14.38 -13.31 -5.52
CA LEU A 179 -13.08 -13.84 -5.88
C LEU A 179 -11.96 -13.09 -5.15
N ILE A 180 -11.05 -13.84 -4.54
CA ILE A 180 -9.80 -13.31 -3.99
C ILE A 180 -8.65 -13.80 -4.86
N ILE A 181 -7.81 -12.86 -5.34
CA ILE A 181 -6.69 -13.11 -6.24
C ILE A 181 -5.39 -12.87 -5.48
N GLY A 182 -4.49 -13.84 -5.45
CA GLY A 182 -3.20 -13.69 -4.78
C GLY A 182 -2.18 -14.74 -5.15
N ASP A 183 -0.97 -14.67 -4.57
CA ASP A 183 0.00 -15.75 -4.71
C ASP A 183 -0.42 -16.97 -3.88
N LYS A 184 0.11 -18.14 -4.22
CA LYS A 184 -0.15 -19.37 -3.45
C LYS A 184 0.66 -19.35 -2.15
N ASN A 185 0.08 -18.75 -1.14
CA ASN A 185 0.50 -18.88 0.25
C ASN A 185 -0.54 -19.75 0.98
N LEU A 186 -0.10 -20.85 1.58
CA LEU A 186 -1.03 -21.79 2.24
C LEU A 186 -1.83 -21.08 3.33
N GLY A 187 -1.18 -20.24 4.13
CA GLY A 187 -1.85 -19.48 5.18
C GLY A 187 -2.93 -18.54 4.67
N MET A 188 -2.71 -17.90 3.53
CA MET A 188 -3.73 -17.05 2.90
C MET A 188 -4.92 -17.87 2.42
N VAL A 189 -4.68 -18.98 1.72
CA VAL A 189 -5.76 -19.82 1.17
C VAL A 189 -6.64 -20.41 2.27
N GLU A 190 -6.03 -20.92 3.34
CA GLU A 190 -6.75 -21.42 4.53
C GLU A 190 -7.59 -20.32 5.17
N SER A 191 -7.01 -19.12 5.36
CA SER A 191 -7.69 -17.97 5.96
C SER A 191 -8.87 -17.48 5.11
N ILE A 192 -8.79 -17.55 3.77
CA ILE A 192 -9.91 -17.23 2.88
C ILE A 192 -11.10 -18.16 3.15
N GLY A 193 -10.84 -19.47 3.22
CA GLY A 193 -11.89 -20.47 3.50
C GLY A 193 -12.60 -20.25 4.85
N GLU A 194 -11.86 -19.81 5.87
CA GLU A 194 -12.41 -19.55 7.20
C GLU A 194 -13.19 -18.23 7.29
N VAL A 195 -12.64 -17.13 6.74
CA VAL A 195 -13.19 -15.78 6.92
C VAL A 195 -14.23 -15.45 5.85
N PHE A 196 -14.01 -15.89 4.61
CA PHE A 196 -14.86 -15.65 3.44
C PHE A 196 -15.23 -16.94 2.73
N PRO A 197 -16.03 -17.85 3.34
CA PRO A 197 -16.33 -19.18 2.82
C PRO A 197 -17.05 -19.16 1.46
N ASN A 198 -17.69 -18.06 1.10
CA ASN A 198 -18.36 -17.88 -0.18
C ASN A 198 -17.46 -17.31 -1.28
N ALA A 199 -16.27 -16.84 -0.92
CA ALA A 199 -15.30 -16.31 -1.87
C ALA A 199 -14.48 -17.45 -2.49
N ARG A 200 -14.27 -17.38 -3.81
CA ARG A 200 -13.39 -18.31 -4.51
C ARG A 200 -11.97 -17.77 -4.50
N TYR A 201 -11.02 -18.66 -4.56
CA TYR A 201 -9.61 -18.29 -4.68
C TYR A 201 -9.14 -18.42 -6.13
N GLN A 202 -8.39 -17.41 -6.59
CA GLN A 202 -7.68 -17.40 -7.87
C GLN A 202 -6.18 -17.24 -7.60
N ARG A 203 -5.40 -18.20 -8.02
CA ARG A 203 -3.95 -18.04 -7.98
C ARG A 203 -3.50 -17.07 -9.06
N CYS A 204 -2.72 -16.06 -8.69
CA CYS A 204 -2.13 -15.11 -9.62
C CYS A 204 -1.29 -15.84 -10.70
N THR A 205 -1.67 -15.68 -11.97
CA THR A 205 -0.98 -16.36 -13.08
C THR A 205 0.47 -15.90 -13.26
N VAL A 206 0.77 -14.63 -12.93
CA VAL A 206 2.14 -14.09 -13.01
C VAL A 206 3.04 -14.77 -11.98
N HIS A 207 2.59 -14.92 -10.74
CA HIS A 207 3.36 -15.63 -9.70
C HIS A 207 3.53 -17.11 -10.04
N MET A 208 2.48 -17.76 -10.54
CA MET A 208 2.60 -19.13 -11.01
C MET A 208 3.65 -19.28 -12.13
N TYR A 209 3.63 -18.37 -13.11
CA TYR A 209 4.62 -18.41 -14.20
C TYR A 209 6.04 -18.22 -13.66
N ARG A 210 6.27 -17.25 -12.76
CA ARG A 210 7.57 -17.06 -12.10
C ARG A 210 8.03 -18.33 -11.39
N ASN A 211 7.11 -18.99 -10.67
CA ASN A 211 7.38 -20.24 -9.97
C ASN A 211 7.75 -21.39 -10.94
N ILE A 212 7.14 -21.47 -12.12
CA ILE A 212 7.49 -22.43 -13.15
C ILE A 212 8.85 -22.06 -13.76
N PHE A 213 9.07 -20.79 -14.12
CA PHE A 213 10.34 -20.35 -14.72
C PHE A 213 11.55 -20.53 -13.80
N SER A 214 11.35 -20.52 -12.47
CA SER A 214 12.45 -20.75 -11.50
C SER A 214 13.11 -22.13 -11.63
N VAL A 215 12.42 -23.09 -12.25
CA VAL A 215 12.91 -24.47 -12.44
C VAL A 215 13.16 -24.82 -13.91
N VAL A 216 13.08 -23.81 -14.80
CA VAL A 216 13.30 -23.97 -16.26
C VAL A 216 14.64 -23.33 -16.64
N PRO A 217 15.48 -24.01 -17.45
CA PRO A 217 16.71 -23.43 -17.95
C PRO A 217 16.47 -22.13 -18.75
N ARG A 218 17.31 -21.12 -18.57
CA ARG A 218 17.13 -19.78 -19.17
C ARG A 218 16.89 -19.82 -20.70
N LYS A 219 17.53 -20.76 -21.41
CA LYS A 219 17.41 -20.93 -22.88
C LYS A 219 15.99 -21.31 -23.32
N THR A 220 15.25 -22.07 -22.49
CA THR A 220 13.90 -22.61 -22.78
C THR A 220 12.76 -21.81 -22.20
N VAL A 221 13.03 -20.81 -21.34
CA VAL A 221 11.99 -20.00 -20.70
C VAL A 221 11.05 -19.35 -21.73
N LYS A 222 11.57 -18.82 -22.83
CA LYS A 222 10.74 -18.19 -23.88
C LYS A 222 9.76 -19.17 -24.53
N GLU A 223 10.16 -20.41 -24.75
CA GLU A 223 9.32 -21.47 -25.32
C GLU A 223 8.24 -21.89 -24.29
N VAL A 224 8.64 -22.15 -23.06
CA VAL A 224 7.71 -22.49 -21.96
C VAL A 224 6.70 -21.36 -21.73
N ALA A 225 7.13 -20.09 -21.77
CA ALA A 225 6.24 -18.95 -21.62
C ALA A 225 5.15 -18.90 -22.71
N LYS A 226 5.49 -19.24 -23.97
CA LYS A 226 4.51 -19.32 -25.07
C LYS A 226 3.49 -20.44 -24.79
N MET A 227 3.96 -21.59 -24.31
CA MET A 227 3.09 -22.72 -23.98
C MET A 227 2.12 -22.38 -22.84
N LEU A 228 2.61 -21.75 -21.74
CA LEU A 228 1.78 -21.34 -20.62
C LEU A 228 0.75 -20.29 -21.04
N LYS A 229 1.14 -19.29 -21.82
CA LYS A 229 0.21 -18.29 -22.36
C LYS A 229 -0.89 -18.90 -23.21
N ALA A 230 -0.59 -19.95 -23.98
CA ALA A 230 -1.58 -20.65 -24.80
C ALA A 230 -2.69 -21.33 -23.98
N ILE A 231 -2.40 -21.74 -22.72
CA ILE A 231 -3.42 -22.28 -21.80
C ILE A 231 -4.46 -21.20 -21.45
N HIS A 232 -3.98 -20.00 -21.11
CA HIS A 232 -4.83 -18.89 -20.69
C HIS A 232 -5.43 -18.08 -21.86
N ALA A 233 -5.13 -18.45 -23.08
CA ALA A 233 -5.70 -17.88 -24.31
C ALA A 233 -6.89 -18.68 -24.84
N GLN A 234 -7.31 -19.74 -24.14
CA GLN A 234 -8.44 -20.57 -24.55
C GLN A 234 -9.77 -19.88 -24.24
N GLU A 235 -10.79 -20.26 -25.01
CA GLU A 235 -12.13 -19.66 -24.97
C GLU A 235 -12.94 -20.04 -23.72
N ASN A 236 -12.60 -21.18 -23.09
CA ASN A 236 -13.29 -21.66 -21.91
C ASN A 236 -12.38 -22.57 -21.05
N LYS A 237 -12.84 -22.84 -19.84
CA LYS A 237 -12.08 -23.61 -18.85
C LYS A 237 -11.80 -25.06 -19.28
N ALA A 238 -12.71 -25.69 -20.02
CA ALA A 238 -12.53 -27.06 -20.50
C ALA A 238 -11.41 -27.12 -21.56
N ALA A 239 -11.44 -26.22 -22.53
CA ALA A 239 -10.39 -26.09 -23.55
C ALA A 239 -9.03 -25.73 -22.92
N ALA A 240 -9.01 -24.87 -21.90
CA ALA A 240 -7.80 -24.53 -21.15
C ALA A 240 -7.21 -25.74 -20.42
N LYS A 241 -8.03 -26.60 -19.83
CA LYS A 241 -7.59 -27.84 -19.19
C LYS A 241 -7.02 -28.84 -20.19
N GLU A 242 -7.67 -29.03 -21.34
CA GLU A 242 -7.15 -29.89 -22.42
C GLU A 242 -5.80 -29.35 -22.97
N LYS A 243 -5.72 -28.04 -23.18
CA LYS A 243 -4.46 -27.42 -23.59
C LYS A 243 -3.37 -27.60 -22.56
N ALA A 244 -3.70 -27.48 -21.28
CA ALA A 244 -2.75 -27.70 -20.18
C ALA A 244 -2.23 -29.13 -20.15
N LYS A 245 -3.05 -30.15 -20.38
CA LYS A 245 -2.61 -31.56 -20.47
C LYS A 245 -1.59 -31.72 -21.60
N SER A 246 -1.83 -31.13 -22.77
CA SER A 246 -0.88 -31.16 -23.90
C SER A 246 0.43 -30.46 -23.55
N VAL A 247 0.36 -29.32 -22.83
CA VAL A 247 1.57 -28.59 -22.39
C VAL A 247 2.35 -29.38 -21.34
N ILE A 248 1.67 -30.03 -20.38
CA ILE A 248 2.31 -30.88 -19.37
C ILE A 248 3.05 -32.04 -20.05
N SER A 249 2.41 -32.74 -21.01
CA SER A 249 3.05 -33.82 -21.77
C SER A 249 4.30 -33.30 -22.52
N ARG A 250 4.19 -32.15 -23.15
CA ARG A 250 5.32 -31.54 -23.85
C ARG A 250 6.48 -31.16 -22.95
N LEU A 251 6.18 -30.61 -21.74
CA LEU A 251 7.20 -30.31 -20.73
C LEU A 251 7.92 -31.58 -20.26
N ARG A 252 7.22 -32.70 -20.10
CA ARG A 252 7.80 -33.98 -19.74
C ARG A 252 8.69 -34.54 -20.85
N GLU A 253 8.27 -34.45 -22.12
CA GLU A 253 9.12 -34.78 -23.28
C GLU A 253 10.43 -33.98 -23.32
N MET A 254 10.34 -32.68 -22.95
CA MET A 254 11.49 -31.79 -22.82
C MET A 254 12.35 -32.07 -21.57
N LYS A 255 12.02 -33.10 -20.78
CA LYS A 255 12.68 -33.45 -19.51
C LYS A 255 12.57 -32.35 -18.45
N LEU A 256 11.54 -31.51 -18.54
CA LEU A 256 11.23 -30.43 -17.57
C LEU A 256 10.19 -30.89 -16.55
N ASN A 257 10.42 -32.05 -15.92
CA ASN A 257 9.46 -32.70 -15.01
C ASN A 257 9.01 -31.76 -13.86
N LYS A 258 9.95 -31.05 -13.21
CA LYS A 258 9.62 -30.10 -12.13
C LYS A 258 8.69 -28.97 -12.59
N ALA A 259 8.82 -28.52 -13.83
CA ALA A 259 7.94 -27.50 -14.39
C ALA A 259 6.55 -28.07 -14.70
N ALA A 260 6.48 -29.31 -15.22
CA ALA A 260 5.25 -30.02 -15.45
C ALA A 260 4.46 -30.25 -14.16
N ASP A 261 5.14 -30.72 -13.08
CA ASP A 261 4.53 -30.97 -11.78
C ASP A 261 4.00 -29.66 -11.13
N LYS A 262 4.76 -28.56 -11.23
CA LYS A 262 4.30 -27.24 -10.76
C LYS A 262 3.07 -26.74 -11.53
N LEU A 263 3.01 -26.98 -12.83
CA LEU A 263 1.85 -26.61 -13.66
C LEU A 263 0.65 -27.45 -13.27
N GLU A 264 0.81 -28.78 -13.19
CA GLU A 264 -0.27 -29.71 -12.85
C GLU A 264 -0.89 -29.40 -11.48
N ASN A 265 -0.04 -29.20 -10.44
CA ASN A 265 -0.47 -28.91 -9.07
C ASN A 265 -1.12 -27.53 -8.90
N GLY A 266 -0.92 -26.59 -9.81
CA GLY A 266 -1.46 -25.23 -9.68
C GLY A 266 -2.52 -24.88 -10.71
N LEU A 267 -2.85 -25.78 -11.62
CA LEU A 267 -3.68 -25.48 -12.78
C LEU A 267 -5.11 -25.04 -12.39
N GLU A 268 -5.76 -25.81 -11.55
CA GLU A 268 -7.17 -25.54 -11.18
C GLU A 268 -7.32 -24.14 -10.54
N GLU A 269 -6.43 -23.80 -9.62
CA GLU A 269 -6.43 -22.51 -8.92
C GLU A 269 -6.16 -21.33 -9.86
N THR A 270 -5.41 -21.54 -10.96
CA THR A 270 -5.11 -20.47 -11.93
C THR A 270 -6.17 -20.32 -13.01
N LEU A 271 -7.13 -21.22 -13.10
CA LEU A 271 -8.24 -21.19 -14.06
C LEU A 271 -9.57 -20.79 -13.40
N THR A 272 -9.58 -20.44 -12.12
CA THR A 272 -10.80 -20.05 -11.40
C THR A 272 -11.47 -18.81 -12.02
N TYR A 273 -10.67 -17.87 -12.55
CA TYR A 273 -11.18 -16.66 -13.19
C TYR A 273 -12.09 -16.95 -14.39
N MET A 274 -11.94 -18.10 -15.05
CA MET A 274 -12.76 -18.48 -16.21
C MET A 274 -14.22 -18.85 -15.82
N ASP A 275 -14.52 -18.95 -14.54
CA ASP A 275 -15.89 -19.13 -14.05
C ASP A 275 -16.63 -17.79 -13.86
N PHE A 276 -16.01 -16.67 -14.22
CA PHE A 276 -16.52 -15.31 -14.16
C PHE A 276 -16.72 -14.75 -15.58
N PRO A 277 -17.42 -13.59 -15.76
CA PRO A 277 -17.62 -12.99 -17.07
C PRO A 277 -16.32 -12.77 -17.84
N SER A 278 -16.33 -13.11 -19.12
CA SER A 278 -15.13 -13.10 -19.98
C SER A 278 -14.49 -11.72 -20.11
N GLU A 279 -15.29 -10.66 -20.03
CA GLU A 279 -14.84 -9.26 -20.04
C GLU A 279 -13.90 -8.92 -18.88
N HIS A 280 -14.00 -9.67 -17.76
CA HIS A 280 -13.20 -9.48 -16.57
C HIS A 280 -11.88 -10.26 -16.58
N TRP A 281 -11.78 -11.34 -17.38
CA TRP A 281 -10.69 -12.31 -17.32
C TRP A 281 -9.29 -11.70 -17.33
N LEU A 282 -9.03 -10.77 -18.25
CA LEU A 282 -7.72 -10.11 -18.35
C LEU A 282 -7.33 -9.35 -17.09
N ARG A 283 -8.31 -8.88 -16.34
CA ARG A 283 -8.11 -8.04 -15.16
C ARG A 283 -8.04 -8.83 -13.86
N ILE A 284 -8.72 -9.99 -13.79
CA ILE A 284 -8.84 -10.78 -12.55
C ILE A 284 -7.97 -12.04 -12.50
N ARG A 285 -7.23 -12.35 -13.55
CA ARG A 285 -6.30 -13.49 -13.55
C ARG A 285 -4.94 -13.17 -12.92
N THR A 286 -4.64 -11.88 -12.74
CA THR A 286 -3.35 -11.40 -12.22
C THR A 286 -3.55 -10.27 -11.24
#